data_078cf9e6e0f4c5534e8ed8693619bf59
#
_entry.id   078cf9e6e0f4c5534e8ed8693619bf59
#
_cell.length_a   1.000
_cell.length_b   1.000
_cell.length_c   1.000
_cell.angle_alpha   90.00
_cell.angle_beta   90.00
_cell.angle_gamma   90.00
#
_symmetry.space_group_name_H-M   'P 1'
#
loop_
_entity.id
_entity.type
_entity.pdbx_description
1 polymer ?
#
loop_
_entity_poly.entity_id
_entity_poly.type
_entity_poly.pdbx_seq_one_letter_code
_entity_poly.pdbx_strand_id
1 'polypeptide(L)'
;MSVAAPRMAAADRRRHLVETAIRLFTDGSYRGTTTAEIARAAGVSEPIMYRHFASKRDLYLAALEHVWAKTREAWERKLEAAPDACAAVEAIGKGHVSVRSPKLQLAELWVQALSEASEDPELKRYLRRHMREVHDFVSDLIRRGQAEGAIAAERDADSEAWIMLAGGILGMVGRRVGLLDDRELEAIRTARLAWLRG
;
A
#
# COMPACT_ATOMS: atom_id res chain seq x y z
N MET A 1 -18.23 -31.08 28.99
CA MET A 1 -17.99 -31.40 27.56
C MET A 1 -17.40 -30.16 26.89
N SER A 2 -16.09 -30.15 26.63
CA SER A 2 -15.42 -29.03 25.95
C SER A 2 -15.68 -29.17 24.45
N VAL A 3 -16.46 -28.27 23.89
CA VAL A 3 -16.65 -28.18 22.42
C VAL A 3 -15.34 -27.65 21.86
N ALA A 4 -14.57 -28.50 21.17
CA ALA A 4 -13.38 -28.06 20.46
C ALA A 4 -13.78 -26.99 19.44
N ALA A 5 -13.15 -25.81 19.51
CA ALA A 5 -13.36 -24.74 18.56
C ALA A 5 -13.14 -25.25 17.12
N PRO A 6 -13.97 -24.86 16.14
CA PRO A 6 -13.86 -25.34 14.78
C PRO A 6 -12.47 -25.03 14.23
N ARG A 7 -11.84 -26.04 13.65
CA ARG A 7 -10.47 -25.96 13.10
C ARG A 7 -10.50 -24.99 11.91
N MET A 8 -9.87 -23.83 12.06
CA MET A 8 -9.75 -22.80 11.01
C MET A 8 -9.25 -23.42 9.70
N ALA A 9 -9.88 -23.11 8.57
CA ALA A 9 -9.46 -23.57 7.26
C ALA A 9 -8.03 -23.07 6.93
N ALA A 10 -7.28 -23.81 6.10
CA ALA A 10 -5.89 -23.46 5.77
C ALA A 10 -5.77 -22.07 5.14
N ALA A 11 -6.72 -21.69 4.27
CA ALA A 11 -6.76 -20.36 3.64
C ALA A 11 -7.00 -19.24 4.68
N ASP A 12 -7.92 -19.45 5.62
CA ASP A 12 -8.21 -18.48 6.68
C ASP A 12 -7.02 -18.31 7.62
N ARG A 13 -6.33 -19.41 7.94
CA ARG A 13 -5.10 -19.36 8.74
C ARG A 13 -3.99 -18.61 8.03
N ARG A 14 -3.80 -18.83 6.72
CA ARG A 14 -2.82 -18.10 5.93
C ARG A 14 -3.13 -16.60 5.94
N ARG A 15 -4.39 -16.22 5.72
CA ARG A 15 -4.84 -14.83 5.79
C ARG A 15 -4.60 -14.22 7.17
N HIS A 16 -4.96 -14.90 8.24
CA HIS A 16 -4.75 -14.44 9.61
C HIS A 16 -3.26 -14.22 9.94
N LEU A 17 -2.38 -15.08 9.46
CA LEU A 17 -0.93 -14.91 9.58
C LEU A 17 -0.46 -13.65 8.86
N VAL A 18 -0.94 -13.38 7.63
CA VAL A 18 -0.61 -12.18 6.86
C VAL A 18 -1.08 -10.92 7.58
N GLU A 19 -2.32 -10.87 8.04
CA GLU A 19 -2.88 -9.72 8.76
C GLU A 19 -2.15 -9.45 10.08
N THR A 20 -1.75 -10.50 10.80
CA THR A 20 -0.94 -10.40 12.02
C THR A 20 0.46 -9.86 11.70
N ALA A 21 1.08 -10.35 10.63
CA ALA A 21 2.39 -9.90 10.18
C ALA A 21 2.37 -8.43 9.75
N ILE A 22 1.35 -7.98 9.00
CA ILE A 22 1.17 -6.57 8.62
C ILE A 22 1.21 -5.69 9.86
N ARG A 23 0.42 -6.00 10.88
CA ARG A 23 0.37 -5.23 12.12
C ARG A 23 1.73 -5.17 12.80
N LEU A 24 2.41 -6.31 12.97
CA LEU A 24 3.70 -6.34 13.65
C LEU A 24 4.81 -5.65 12.86
N PHE A 25 4.81 -5.73 11.54
CA PHE A 25 5.77 -5.02 10.71
C PHE A 25 5.51 -3.50 10.71
N THR A 26 4.26 -3.06 10.72
CA THR A 26 3.92 -1.62 10.76
C THR A 26 4.14 -1.00 12.14
N ASP A 27 3.86 -1.73 13.21
CA ASP A 27 4.07 -1.27 14.60
C ASP A 27 5.56 -1.32 15.00
N GLY A 28 6.35 -2.17 14.34
CA GLY A 28 7.78 -2.38 14.58
C GLY A 28 8.63 -2.12 13.33
N SER A 29 9.36 -3.13 12.89
CA SER A 29 10.12 -3.11 11.62
C SER A 29 10.27 -4.51 11.06
N TYR A 30 10.64 -4.60 9.77
CA TYR A 30 10.97 -5.88 9.15
C TYR A 30 12.11 -6.59 9.91
N ARG A 31 13.22 -5.89 10.20
CA ARG A 31 14.37 -6.49 10.92
C ARG A 31 14.03 -6.86 12.35
N GLY A 32 13.36 -5.97 13.06
CA GLY A 32 13.04 -6.14 14.50
C GLY A 32 11.97 -7.17 14.81
N THR A 33 11.10 -7.53 13.85
CA THR A 33 10.04 -8.53 14.05
C THR A 33 10.53 -9.92 13.71
N THR A 34 10.36 -10.89 14.63
CA THR A 34 10.73 -12.29 14.41
C THR A 34 9.55 -13.16 13.97
N THR A 35 9.84 -14.28 13.32
CA THR A 35 8.82 -15.28 12.93
C THR A 35 8.15 -15.90 14.15
N ALA A 36 8.89 -16.10 15.24
CA ALA A 36 8.37 -16.59 16.51
C ALA A 36 7.35 -15.61 17.13
N GLU A 37 7.60 -14.31 17.08
CA GLU A 37 6.66 -13.28 17.52
C GLU A 37 5.38 -13.28 16.69
N ILE A 38 5.51 -13.37 15.36
CA ILE A 38 4.35 -13.43 14.47
C ILE A 38 3.52 -14.66 14.73
N ALA A 39 4.14 -15.83 14.84
CA ALA A 39 3.47 -17.10 15.12
C ALA A 39 2.72 -17.03 16.47
N ARG A 40 3.38 -16.56 17.52
CA ARG A 40 2.78 -16.35 18.85
C ARG A 40 1.59 -15.41 18.81
N ALA A 41 1.73 -14.26 18.14
CA ALA A 41 0.66 -13.28 18.00
C ALA A 41 -0.52 -13.80 17.18
N ALA A 42 -0.28 -14.69 16.22
CA ALA A 42 -1.30 -15.36 15.43
C ALA A 42 -1.90 -16.60 16.13
N GLY A 43 -1.46 -16.94 17.34
CA GLY A 43 -1.95 -18.10 18.09
C GLY A 43 -1.57 -19.45 17.46
N VAL A 44 -0.44 -19.51 16.74
CA VAL A 44 0.07 -20.75 16.14
C VAL A 44 1.52 -21.02 16.57
N SER A 45 1.99 -22.25 16.38
CA SER A 45 3.42 -22.54 16.53
C SER A 45 4.20 -22.08 15.29
N GLU A 46 5.48 -21.78 15.47
CA GLU A 46 6.38 -21.39 14.38
C GLU A 46 6.46 -22.44 13.26
N PRO A 47 6.52 -23.76 13.55
CA PRO A 47 6.40 -24.79 12.51
C PRO A 47 5.11 -24.73 11.69
N ILE A 48 3.97 -24.33 12.31
CA ILE A 48 2.71 -24.16 11.58
C ILE A 48 2.81 -22.94 10.64
N MET A 49 3.41 -21.85 11.07
CA MET A 49 3.65 -20.68 10.20
C MET A 49 4.52 -21.07 8.99
N TYR A 50 5.62 -21.83 9.20
CA TYR A 50 6.51 -22.30 8.13
C TYR A 50 5.84 -23.28 7.13
N ARG A 51 4.73 -23.89 7.49
CA ARG A 51 3.90 -24.66 6.53
C ARG A 51 3.16 -23.77 5.54
N HIS A 52 2.97 -22.49 5.84
CA HIS A 52 2.27 -21.51 4.99
C HIS A 52 3.22 -20.58 4.25
N PHE A 53 4.40 -20.31 4.81
CA PHE A 53 5.39 -19.37 4.28
C PHE A 53 6.78 -19.97 4.48
N ALA A 54 7.54 -20.13 3.40
CA ALA A 54 8.87 -20.74 3.44
C ALA A 54 9.90 -19.88 4.21
N SER A 55 9.64 -18.58 4.34
CA SER A 55 10.53 -17.66 5.03
C SER A 55 9.76 -16.44 5.58
N LYS A 56 10.42 -15.67 6.45
CA LYS A 56 9.94 -14.35 6.89
C LYS A 56 9.76 -13.42 5.70
N ARG A 57 10.64 -13.49 4.69
CA ARG A 57 10.55 -12.73 3.45
C ARG A 57 9.26 -13.06 2.69
N ASP A 58 8.94 -14.36 2.51
CA ASP A 58 7.72 -14.76 1.79
C ASP A 58 6.46 -14.26 2.49
N LEU A 59 6.45 -14.29 3.82
CA LEU A 59 5.37 -13.69 4.61
C LEU A 59 5.31 -12.17 4.42
N TYR A 60 6.45 -11.50 4.34
CA TYR A 60 6.52 -10.06 4.11
C TYR A 60 6.02 -9.67 2.71
N LEU A 61 6.42 -10.42 1.68
CA LEU A 61 5.90 -10.23 0.31
C LEU A 61 4.39 -10.44 0.26
N ALA A 62 3.89 -11.48 0.91
CA ALA A 62 2.44 -11.72 1.02
C ALA A 62 1.70 -10.59 1.78
N ALA A 63 2.35 -9.97 2.77
CA ALA A 63 1.82 -8.79 3.46
C ALA A 63 1.72 -7.58 2.52
N LEU A 64 2.75 -7.30 1.73
CA LEU A 64 2.73 -6.24 0.71
C LEU A 64 1.63 -6.47 -0.33
N GLU A 65 1.51 -7.69 -0.85
CA GLU A 65 0.46 -8.06 -1.81
C GLU A 65 -0.95 -7.89 -1.24
N HIS A 66 -1.16 -8.32 0.01
CA HIS A 66 -2.46 -8.18 0.68
C HIS A 66 -2.86 -6.72 0.86
N VAL A 67 -1.93 -5.88 1.32
CA VAL A 67 -2.20 -4.45 1.55
C VAL A 67 -2.38 -3.72 0.22
N TRP A 68 -1.64 -4.10 -0.83
CA TRP A 68 -1.85 -3.56 -2.18
C TRP A 68 -3.23 -3.90 -2.72
N ALA A 69 -3.64 -5.16 -2.64
CA ALA A 69 -4.97 -5.58 -3.08
C ALA A 69 -6.08 -4.77 -2.39
N LYS A 70 -5.98 -4.56 -1.08
CA LYS A 70 -6.91 -3.71 -0.30
C LYS A 70 -6.86 -2.24 -0.71
N THR A 71 -5.68 -1.71 -0.99
CA THR A 71 -5.50 -0.32 -1.44
C THR A 71 -6.13 -0.13 -2.81
N ARG A 72 -5.85 -1.03 -3.75
CA ARG A 72 -6.40 -1.01 -5.10
C ARG A 72 -7.92 -1.09 -5.09
N GLU A 73 -8.48 -2.04 -4.36
CA GLU A 73 -9.94 -2.18 -4.19
C GLU A 73 -10.58 -0.88 -3.62
N ALA A 74 -9.92 -0.24 -2.66
CA ALA A 74 -10.39 1.03 -2.14
C ALA A 74 -10.31 2.17 -3.16
N TRP A 75 -9.32 2.19 -4.04
CA TRP A 75 -9.19 3.16 -5.12
C TRP A 75 -10.21 2.91 -6.24
N GLU A 76 -10.43 1.66 -6.62
CA GLU A 76 -11.45 1.26 -7.60
C GLU A 76 -12.85 1.72 -7.14
N ARG A 77 -13.22 1.50 -5.86
CA ARG A 77 -14.48 2.02 -5.30
C ARG A 77 -14.60 3.56 -5.38
N LYS A 78 -13.50 4.28 -5.16
CA LYS A 78 -13.50 5.74 -5.28
C LYS A 78 -13.66 6.19 -6.74
N LEU A 79 -13.06 5.45 -7.67
CA LEU A 79 -13.20 5.70 -9.09
C LEU A 79 -14.63 5.46 -9.57
N GLU A 80 -15.30 4.41 -9.08
CA GLU A 80 -16.70 4.11 -9.39
C GLU A 80 -17.66 5.16 -8.82
N ALA A 81 -17.36 5.72 -7.64
CA ALA A 81 -18.20 6.70 -6.96
C ALA A 81 -17.97 8.15 -7.44
N ALA A 82 -16.86 8.43 -8.14
CA ALA A 82 -16.50 9.76 -8.58
C ALA A 82 -17.22 10.15 -9.90
N PRO A 83 -17.58 11.42 -10.10
CA PRO A 83 -18.21 11.88 -11.33
C PRO A 83 -17.29 11.81 -12.55
N ASP A 84 -16.00 11.91 -12.36
CA ASP A 84 -14.95 11.80 -13.38
C ASP A 84 -13.62 11.31 -12.77
N ALA A 85 -12.66 10.97 -13.62
CA ALA A 85 -11.37 10.46 -13.18
C ALA A 85 -10.55 11.50 -12.39
N CYS A 86 -10.68 12.79 -12.67
CA CYS A 86 -9.98 13.85 -11.91
C CYS A 86 -10.51 13.93 -10.47
N ALA A 87 -11.82 13.84 -10.28
CA ALA A 87 -12.45 13.76 -8.96
C ALA A 87 -12.04 12.48 -8.22
N ALA A 88 -11.86 11.35 -8.93
CA ALA A 88 -11.33 10.12 -8.36
C ALA A 88 -9.89 10.29 -7.86
N VAL A 89 -9.01 10.93 -8.65
CA VAL A 89 -7.64 11.28 -8.24
C VAL A 89 -7.65 12.13 -6.97
N GLU A 90 -8.52 13.12 -6.91
CA GLU A 90 -8.72 13.98 -5.72
C GLU A 90 -9.15 13.15 -4.50
N ALA A 91 -10.18 12.30 -4.65
CA ALA A 91 -10.70 11.46 -3.58
C ALA A 91 -9.66 10.43 -3.07
N ILE A 92 -8.84 9.86 -3.98
CA ILE A 92 -7.72 8.99 -3.64
C ILE A 92 -6.65 9.77 -2.85
N GLY A 93 -6.35 11.00 -3.27
CA GLY A 93 -5.41 11.89 -2.59
C GLY A 93 -5.87 12.31 -1.20
N LYS A 94 -7.14 12.71 -1.07
CA LYS A 94 -7.78 13.18 0.18
C LYS A 94 -8.09 12.09 1.20
N GLY A 95 -7.96 10.82 0.87
CA GLY A 95 -8.31 9.73 1.79
C GLY A 95 -7.73 9.98 3.17
N HIS A 96 -8.61 10.10 4.18
CA HIS A 96 -8.23 10.24 5.60
C HIS A 96 -7.20 9.16 5.94
N VAL A 97 -6.01 9.60 6.26
CA VAL A 97 -4.92 8.71 6.65
C VAL A 97 -5.10 8.37 8.11
N SER A 98 -6.04 7.45 8.42
CA SER A 98 -5.95 6.80 9.72
C SER A 98 -4.66 5.97 9.74
N VAL A 99 -4.00 5.91 10.87
CA VAL A 99 -2.75 5.13 11.08
C VAL A 99 -2.89 3.68 10.62
N ARG A 100 -4.11 3.18 10.45
CA ARG A 100 -4.44 1.82 10.01
C ARG A 100 -5.05 1.75 8.61
N SER A 101 -5.00 2.84 7.81
CA SER A 101 -5.49 2.77 6.44
C SER A 101 -4.59 1.86 5.59
N PRO A 102 -5.13 1.05 4.66
CA PRO A 102 -4.33 0.22 3.77
C PRO A 102 -3.26 1.03 3.01
N LYS A 103 -3.59 2.25 2.58
CA LYS A 103 -2.66 3.14 1.89
C LYS A 103 -1.42 3.48 2.74
N LEU A 104 -1.59 3.78 4.02
CA LEU A 104 -0.47 4.10 4.90
C LEU A 104 0.33 2.86 5.24
N GLN A 105 -0.34 1.73 5.53
CA GLN A 105 0.34 0.46 5.77
C GLN A 105 1.18 0.03 4.56
N LEU A 106 0.64 0.18 3.33
CA LEU A 106 1.39 -0.11 2.11
C LEU A 106 2.64 0.75 2.01
N ALA A 107 2.50 2.07 2.19
CA ALA A 107 3.62 3.00 2.12
C ALA A 107 4.68 2.69 3.19
N GLU A 108 4.27 2.35 4.39
CA GLU A 108 5.17 2.00 5.50
C GLU A 108 5.95 0.71 5.23
N LEU A 109 5.26 -0.36 4.84
CA LEU A 109 5.89 -1.60 4.44
C LEU A 109 6.83 -1.39 3.24
N TRP A 110 6.44 -0.53 2.30
CA TRP A 110 7.24 -0.22 1.13
C TRP A 110 8.56 0.47 1.49
N VAL A 111 8.53 1.47 2.36
CA VAL A 111 9.75 2.17 2.83
C VAL A 111 10.67 1.24 3.60
N GLN A 112 10.12 0.37 4.45
CA GLN A 112 10.91 -0.66 5.13
C GLN A 112 11.58 -1.61 4.13
N ALA A 113 10.83 -2.05 3.11
CA ALA A 113 11.35 -2.94 2.08
C ALA A 113 12.49 -2.32 1.26
N LEU A 114 12.48 -1.01 1.02
CA LEU A 114 13.55 -0.32 0.28
C LEU A 114 14.91 -0.45 0.97
N SER A 115 14.96 -0.37 2.29
CA SER A 115 16.22 -0.53 3.04
C SER A 115 16.78 -1.95 2.95
N GLU A 116 15.91 -2.94 2.84
CA GLU A 116 16.31 -4.35 2.72
C GLU A 116 16.65 -4.76 1.28
N ALA A 117 16.07 -4.08 0.30
CA ALA A 117 16.21 -4.40 -1.13
C ALA A 117 17.64 -4.21 -1.67
N SER A 118 18.51 -3.45 -0.97
CA SER A 118 19.92 -3.33 -1.34
C SER A 118 20.69 -4.65 -1.19
N GLU A 119 20.30 -5.47 -0.23
CA GLU A 119 20.94 -6.74 0.12
C GLU A 119 20.16 -7.98 -0.37
N ASP A 120 18.88 -7.80 -0.80
CA ASP A 120 18.02 -8.87 -1.29
C ASP A 120 17.55 -8.65 -2.73
N PRO A 121 18.19 -9.32 -3.72
CA PRO A 121 17.83 -9.17 -5.14
C PRO A 121 16.38 -9.60 -5.46
N GLU A 122 15.81 -10.53 -4.72
CA GLU A 122 14.44 -10.99 -4.94
C GLU A 122 13.43 -9.96 -4.46
N LEU A 123 13.64 -9.40 -3.26
CA LEU A 123 12.86 -8.27 -2.77
C LEU A 123 12.96 -7.06 -3.70
N LYS A 124 14.16 -6.76 -4.21
CA LYS A 124 14.38 -5.68 -5.20
C LYS A 124 13.58 -5.90 -6.49
N ARG A 125 13.55 -7.15 -7.01
CA ARG A 125 12.73 -7.49 -8.20
C ARG A 125 11.24 -7.34 -7.92
N TYR A 126 10.79 -7.80 -6.75
CA TYR A 126 9.40 -7.65 -6.31
C TYR A 126 8.99 -6.19 -6.24
N LEU A 127 9.74 -5.35 -5.53
CA LEU A 127 9.44 -3.92 -5.38
C LEU A 127 9.38 -3.20 -6.72
N ARG A 128 10.30 -3.53 -7.64
CA ARG A 128 10.30 -2.95 -8.99
C ARG A 128 9.02 -3.30 -9.76
N ARG A 129 8.61 -4.56 -9.73
CA ARG A 129 7.37 -5.01 -10.37
C ARG A 129 6.15 -4.34 -9.73
N HIS A 130 6.08 -4.38 -8.42
CA HIS A 130 4.97 -3.78 -7.67
C HIS A 130 4.84 -2.27 -7.92
N MET A 131 5.95 -1.51 -7.91
CA MET A 131 5.90 -0.08 -8.22
C MET A 131 5.41 0.17 -9.65
N ARG A 132 5.75 -0.71 -10.59
CA ARG A 132 5.25 -0.63 -11.95
C ARG A 132 3.74 -0.84 -12.01
N GLU A 133 3.22 -1.84 -11.30
CA GLU A 133 1.77 -2.08 -11.21
C GLU A 133 1.00 -0.89 -10.63
N VAL A 134 1.53 -0.27 -9.58
CA VAL A 134 0.93 0.94 -9.00
C VAL A 134 0.98 2.12 -9.98
N HIS A 135 2.12 2.30 -10.65
CA HIS A 135 2.29 3.34 -11.67
C HIS A 135 1.29 3.16 -12.81
N ASP A 136 1.17 1.95 -13.37
CA ASP A 136 0.30 1.67 -14.51
C ASP A 136 -1.17 1.93 -14.13
N PHE A 137 -1.60 1.54 -12.94
CA PHE A 137 -2.94 1.87 -12.44
C PHE A 137 -3.20 3.38 -12.39
N VAL A 138 -2.24 4.16 -11.90
CA VAL A 138 -2.37 5.64 -11.82
C VAL A 138 -2.33 6.27 -13.21
N SER A 139 -1.44 5.79 -14.09
CA SER A 139 -1.32 6.27 -15.47
C SER A 139 -2.61 6.03 -16.28
N ASP A 140 -3.21 4.84 -16.12
CA ASP A 140 -4.49 4.51 -16.77
C ASP A 140 -5.64 5.40 -16.25
N LEU A 141 -5.64 5.72 -14.96
CA LEU A 141 -6.60 6.68 -14.38
C LEU A 141 -6.44 8.08 -14.98
N ILE A 142 -5.21 8.54 -15.19
CA ILE A 142 -4.94 9.83 -15.84
C ILE A 142 -5.39 9.82 -17.29
N ARG A 143 -5.06 8.77 -18.07
CA ARG A 143 -5.52 8.61 -19.47
C ARG A 143 -7.04 8.60 -19.58
N ARG A 144 -7.71 7.95 -18.64
CA ARG A 144 -9.18 8.00 -18.57
C ARG A 144 -9.67 9.42 -18.34
N GLY A 145 -9.07 10.19 -17.42
CA GLY A 145 -9.42 11.59 -17.20
C GLY A 145 -9.18 12.48 -18.40
N GLN A 146 -8.15 12.21 -19.21
CA GLN A 146 -7.91 12.88 -20.48
C GLN A 146 -9.00 12.56 -21.51
N ALA A 147 -9.40 11.31 -21.63
CA ALA A 147 -10.48 10.91 -22.52
C ALA A 147 -11.86 11.50 -22.12
N GLU A 148 -12.08 11.71 -20.83
CA GLU A 148 -13.27 12.37 -20.25
C GLU A 148 -13.21 13.90 -20.37
N GLY A 149 -12.06 14.50 -20.75
CA GLY A 149 -11.83 15.94 -20.77
C GLY A 149 -11.69 16.59 -19.37
N ALA A 150 -11.55 15.78 -18.33
CA ALA A 150 -11.38 16.22 -16.93
C ALA A 150 -9.91 16.48 -16.57
N ILE A 151 -8.97 15.96 -17.36
CA ILE A 151 -7.53 16.17 -17.27
C ILE A 151 -7.02 16.67 -18.61
N ALA A 152 -6.13 17.67 -18.59
CA ALA A 152 -5.58 18.28 -19.79
C ALA A 152 -4.84 17.26 -20.67
N ALA A 153 -5.17 17.22 -21.96
CA ALA A 153 -4.69 16.19 -22.90
C ALA A 153 -3.18 16.26 -23.17
N GLU A 154 -2.58 17.45 -23.00
CA GLU A 154 -1.14 17.66 -23.18
C GLU A 154 -0.26 17.13 -22.03
N ARG A 155 -0.86 16.66 -20.94
CA ARG A 155 -0.11 16.06 -19.82
C ARG A 155 0.36 14.66 -20.20
N ASP A 156 1.63 14.39 -19.99
CA ASP A 156 2.15 13.03 -20.17
C ASP A 156 1.71 12.13 -18.99
N ALA A 157 0.79 11.20 -19.25
CA ALA A 157 0.15 10.39 -18.23
C ALA A 157 1.14 9.54 -17.40
N ASP A 158 2.21 9.05 -18.03
CA ASP A 158 3.23 8.24 -17.35
C ASP A 158 4.09 9.10 -16.41
N SER A 159 4.54 10.27 -16.87
CA SER A 159 5.27 11.23 -16.04
C SER A 159 4.42 11.72 -14.88
N GLU A 160 3.14 12.03 -15.13
CA GLU A 160 2.19 12.46 -14.10
C GLU A 160 1.96 11.39 -13.03
N ALA A 161 1.87 10.13 -13.44
CA ALA A 161 1.76 9.00 -12.51
C ALA A 161 2.99 8.92 -11.58
N TRP A 162 4.20 9.05 -12.11
CA TRP A 162 5.43 9.09 -11.29
C TRP A 162 5.44 10.27 -10.31
N ILE A 163 5.02 11.45 -10.74
CA ILE A 163 4.95 12.63 -9.87
C ILE A 163 3.93 12.41 -8.75
N MET A 164 2.78 11.80 -9.04
CA MET A 164 1.76 11.48 -8.02
C MET A 164 2.28 10.47 -6.99
N LEU A 165 2.98 9.43 -7.43
CA LEU A 165 3.60 8.45 -6.54
C LEU A 165 4.69 9.07 -5.67
N ALA A 166 5.55 9.91 -6.24
CA ALA A 166 6.56 10.67 -5.51
C ALA A 166 5.93 11.58 -4.45
N GLY A 167 4.87 12.30 -4.80
CA GLY A 167 4.09 13.12 -3.87
C GLY A 167 3.46 12.32 -2.72
N GLY A 168 2.98 11.11 -3.01
CA GLY A 168 2.46 10.19 -2.01
C GLY A 168 3.53 9.75 -1.00
N ILE A 169 4.72 9.40 -1.48
CA ILE A 169 5.87 9.03 -0.63
C ILE A 169 6.34 10.23 0.19
N LEU A 170 6.50 11.40 -0.44
CA LEU A 170 6.89 12.64 0.26
C LEU A 170 5.88 13.00 1.36
N GLY A 171 4.58 12.91 1.06
CA GLY A 171 3.53 13.19 2.04
C GLY A 171 3.58 12.26 3.24
N MET A 172 3.88 10.97 3.03
CA MET A 172 4.05 10.01 4.11
C MET A 172 5.30 10.30 4.96
N VAL A 173 6.45 10.49 4.32
CA VAL A 173 7.72 10.79 5.01
C VAL A 173 7.61 12.12 5.73
N GLY A 174 7.08 13.15 5.08
CA GLY A 174 6.93 14.49 5.63
C GLY A 174 6.09 14.53 6.91
N ARG A 175 4.98 13.78 6.94
CA ARG A 175 4.18 13.60 8.17
C ARG A 175 4.95 12.88 9.27
N ARG A 176 5.64 11.80 8.93
CA ARG A 176 6.35 10.96 9.91
C ARG A 176 7.45 11.71 10.64
N VAL A 177 8.14 12.62 9.96
CA VAL A 177 9.22 13.44 10.53
C VAL A 177 8.75 14.84 10.97
N GLY A 178 7.45 15.14 10.88
CA GLY A 178 6.90 16.45 11.24
C GLY A 178 7.34 17.60 10.33
N LEU A 179 7.72 17.29 9.07
CA LEU A 179 8.15 18.26 8.06
C LEU A 179 6.96 18.94 7.37
N LEU A 180 5.89 18.18 7.11
CA LEU A 180 4.68 18.65 6.41
C LEU A 180 3.45 18.41 7.30
N ASP A 181 2.69 19.46 7.52
CA ASP A 181 1.39 19.38 8.18
C ASP A 181 0.24 19.08 7.18
N ASP A 182 -0.98 18.94 7.71
CA ASP A 182 -2.16 18.65 6.87
C ASP A 182 -2.51 19.80 5.93
N ARG A 183 -2.25 21.06 6.31
CA ARG A 183 -2.51 22.24 5.49
C ARG A 183 -1.55 22.31 4.30
N GLU A 184 -0.26 22.07 4.54
CA GLU A 184 0.77 22.04 3.49
C GLU A 184 0.50 20.91 2.49
N LEU A 185 0.15 19.71 2.99
CA LEU A 185 -0.22 18.58 2.13
C LEU A 185 -1.49 18.86 1.32
N GLU A 186 -2.47 19.57 1.87
CA GLU A 186 -3.66 19.98 1.12
C GLU A 186 -3.31 21.02 0.05
N ALA A 187 -2.44 21.97 0.36
CA ALA A 187 -1.97 22.98 -0.62
C ALA A 187 -1.24 22.30 -1.80
N ILE A 188 -0.38 21.32 -1.53
CA ILE A 188 0.32 20.54 -2.56
C ILE A 188 -0.69 19.79 -3.44
N ARG A 189 -1.69 19.13 -2.83
CA ARG A 189 -2.74 18.42 -3.57
C ARG A 189 -3.55 19.36 -4.46
N THR A 190 -3.97 20.50 -3.92
CA THR A 190 -4.75 21.50 -4.65
C THR A 190 -3.97 22.04 -5.85
N ALA A 191 -2.70 22.40 -5.67
CA ALA A 191 -1.83 22.86 -6.75
C ALA A 191 -1.67 21.75 -7.83
N ARG A 192 -1.53 20.51 -7.40
CA ARG A 192 -1.39 19.38 -8.31
C ARG A 192 -2.66 19.13 -9.14
N LEU A 193 -3.83 19.20 -8.52
CA LEU A 193 -5.11 19.04 -9.22
C LEU A 193 -5.37 20.19 -10.20
N ALA A 194 -5.04 21.43 -9.81
CA ALA A 194 -5.11 22.57 -10.73
C ALA A 194 -4.20 22.35 -11.95
N TRP A 195 -2.98 21.88 -11.74
CA TRP A 195 -2.07 21.53 -12.83
C TRP A 195 -2.61 20.45 -13.77
N LEU A 196 -3.22 19.41 -13.23
CA LEU A 196 -3.78 18.33 -14.05
C LEU A 196 -4.95 18.79 -14.93
N ARG A 197 -5.73 19.78 -14.46
CA ARG A 197 -6.88 20.31 -15.21
C ARG A 197 -6.48 21.26 -16.36
N GLY A 198 -5.32 21.89 -16.31
CA GLY A 198 -4.81 22.89 -17.28
C GLY A 198 -4.94 24.30 -16.80
#